data_c6ac37db40f5709882633786d0de9a89
#
_entry.id   c6ac37db40f5709882633786d0de9a89
#
_cell.length_a   1.000
_cell.length_b   1.000
_cell.length_c   1.000
_cell.angle_alpha   90.00
_cell.angle_beta   90.00
_cell.angle_gamma   90.00
#
_symmetry.space_group_name_H-M   'P 1'
#
loop_
_entity.id
_entity.type
_entity.pdbx_description
1 polymer ?
#
loop_
_entity_poly.entity_id
_entity_poly.type
_entity_poly.pdbx_seq_one_letter_code
_entity_poly.pdbx_strand_id
1 'polypeptide(L)' 'MSNPADELTQLKSRIELYEKELGDITQKITDLLNESTLTSNAEEVAKIYGIAILQYQKLVKAYKEYIDLVKRNI' A
#
# COMPACT_ATOMS: atom_id res chain seq x y z
N MET A 1 -20.76 12.81 16.13
CA MET A 1 -20.88 12.22 14.77
C MET A 1 -19.81 12.80 13.87
N SER A 2 -19.13 11.97 13.13
CA SER A 2 -18.09 12.43 12.22
C SER A 2 -18.72 13.07 10.98
N ASN A 3 -18.16 14.20 10.59
CA ASN A 3 -18.52 14.91 9.38
C ASN A 3 -18.00 14.10 8.18
N PRO A 4 -18.75 13.97 7.08
CA PRO A 4 -18.24 13.30 5.87
C PRO A 4 -16.90 13.86 5.39
N ALA A 5 -16.69 15.17 5.53
CA ALA A 5 -15.40 15.78 5.17
C ALA A 5 -14.26 15.26 6.03
N ASP A 6 -14.50 15.04 7.33
CA ASP A 6 -13.51 14.49 8.26
C ASP A 6 -13.21 13.03 7.92
N GLU A 7 -14.23 12.25 7.56
CA GLU A 7 -14.05 10.86 7.14
C GLU A 7 -13.20 10.77 5.87
N LEU A 8 -13.48 11.64 4.90
CA LEU A 8 -12.69 11.70 3.66
C LEU A 8 -11.24 12.06 3.93
N THR A 9 -11.02 13.04 4.80
CA THR A 9 -9.66 13.47 5.18
C THR A 9 -8.89 12.35 5.85
N GLN A 10 -9.51 11.64 6.79
CA GLN A 10 -8.89 10.53 7.49
C GLN A 10 -8.56 9.38 6.53
N LEU A 11 -9.48 9.06 5.63
CA LEU A 11 -9.29 7.99 4.66
C LEU A 11 -8.19 8.35 3.66
N LYS A 12 -8.15 9.60 3.21
CA LYS A 12 -7.09 10.09 2.34
C LYS A 12 -5.71 9.98 2.99
N SER A 13 -5.62 10.36 4.28
CA SER A 13 -4.37 10.23 5.03
C SER A 13 -3.92 8.77 5.15
N ARG A 14 -4.86 7.85 5.36
CA ARG A 14 -4.58 6.43 5.42
C ARG A 14 -4.08 5.91 4.08
N ILE A 15 -4.70 6.35 2.99
CA ILE A 15 -4.27 5.98 1.63
C ILE A 15 -2.83 6.45 1.38
N GLU A 16 -2.53 7.69 1.73
CA GLU A 16 -1.18 8.25 1.57
C GLU A 16 -0.14 7.44 2.36
N LEU A 17 -0.48 7.02 3.57
CA LEU A 17 0.39 6.19 4.38
C LEU A 17 0.62 4.83 3.73
N TYR A 18 -0.43 4.18 3.24
CA TYR A 18 -0.31 2.88 2.57
C TYR A 18 0.49 2.97 1.29
N GLU A 19 0.31 4.05 0.53
CA GLU A 19 1.11 4.29 -0.67
C GLU A 19 2.59 4.44 -0.35
N LYS A 20 2.90 5.16 0.71
CA LYS A 20 4.29 5.33 1.17
C LYS A 20 4.88 3.99 1.61
N GLU A 21 4.14 3.23 2.40
CA GLU A 21 4.59 1.93 2.88
C GLU A 21 4.87 0.98 1.71
N LEU A 22 3.98 0.97 0.72
CA LEU A 22 4.16 0.15 -0.47
C LEU A 22 5.39 0.60 -1.27
N GLY A 23 5.59 1.90 -1.39
CA GLY A 23 6.78 2.46 -2.05
C GLY A 23 8.07 2.03 -1.38
N ASP A 24 8.11 2.04 -0.05
CA ASP A 24 9.26 1.60 0.73
C ASP A 24 9.55 0.10 0.51
N ILE A 25 8.50 -0.71 0.47
CA ILE A 25 8.63 -2.16 0.23
C ILE A 25 9.15 -2.43 -1.17
N THR A 26 8.60 -1.75 -2.18
CA THR A 26 9.04 -1.94 -3.57
C THR A 26 10.46 -1.46 -3.77
N GLN A 27 10.88 -0.40 -3.09
CA GLN A 27 12.27 0.06 -3.14
C GLN A 27 13.22 -0.99 -2.54
N LYS A 28 12.82 -1.61 -1.43
CA LYS A 28 13.62 -2.67 -0.82
C LYS A 28 13.79 -3.86 -1.76
N ILE A 29 12.73 -4.24 -2.47
CA ILE A 29 12.81 -5.31 -3.48
C ILE A 29 13.82 -4.93 -4.57
N THR A 30 13.73 -3.71 -5.07
CA THR A 30 14.65 -3.21 -6.10
C THR A 30 16.10 -3.26 -5.62
N ASP A 31 16.35 -2.83 -4.38
CA ASP A 31 17.68 -2.84 -3.78
C ASP A 31 18.24 -4.26 -3.68
N LEU A 32 17.41 -5.21 -3.23
CA LEU A 32 17.83 -6.61 -3.13
C LEU A 32 18.14 -7.23 -4.49
N LEU A 33 17.35 -6.90 -5.51
CA LEU A 33 17.59 -7.40 -6.87
C LEU A 33 18.88 -6.83 -7.47
N ASN A 34 19.27 -5.63 -7.08
CA ASN A 34 20.48 -4.97 -7.58
C ASN A 34 21.75 -5.39 -6.85
N GLU A 35 21.63 -5.84 -5.60
CA GLU A 35 22.80 -6.08 -4.74
C GLU A 35 23.48 -7.42 -4.95
N SER A 36 22.82 -8.41 -5.52
CA SER A 36 23.43 -9.72 -5.57
C SER A 36 22.85 -10.64 -6.63
N THR A 37 23.46 -11.82 -6.71
CA THR A 37 22.97 -12.90 -7.53
C THR A 37 21.59 -13.33 -7.03
N LEU A 38 20.65 -13.50 -7.94
CA LEU A 38 19.28 -13.88 -7.66
C LEU A 38 19.13 -15.09 -6.74
N THR A 39 20.09 -16.01 -6.79
CA THR A 39 20.02 -17.25 -6.02
C THR A 39 20.18 -17.07 -4.53
N SER A 40 20.96 -16.09 -4.07
CA SER A 40 21.20 -15.90 -2.64
C SER A 40 20.06 -15.13 -1.94
N ASN A 41 19.29 -14.36 -2.69
CA ASN A 41 18.22 -13.51 -2.13
C ASN A 41 16.82 -13.96 -2.53
N ALA A 42 16.68 -15.04 -3.32
CA ALA A 42 15.40 -15.44 -3.87
C ALA A 42 14.34 -15.65 -2.80
N GLU A 43 14.71 -16.30 -1.69
CA GLU A 43 13.79 -16.58 -0.60
C GLU A 43 13.33 -15.31 0.10
N GLU A 44 14.26 -14.40 0.36
CA GLU A 44 13.96 -13.13 0.99
C GLU A 44 13.10 -12.24 0.09
N VAL A 45 13.43 -12.19 -1.19
CA VAL A 45 12.65 -11.46 -2.18
C VAL A 45 11.22 -12.00 -2.25
N ALA A 46 11.04 -13.32 -2.25
CA ALA A 46 9.72 -13.94 -2.24
C ALA A 46 8.90 -13.52 -1.03
N LYS A 47 9.51 -13.48 0.15
CA LYS A 47 8.85 -13.03 1.37
C LYS A 47 8.42 -11.58 1.27
N ILE A 48 9.27 -10.72 0.75
CA ILE A 48 8.98 -9.29 0.61
C ILE A 48 7.88 -9.06 -0.42
N TYR A 49 7.88 -9.82 -1.52
CA TYR A 49 6.76 -9.76 -2.48
C TYR A 49 5.44 -10.15 -1.81
N GLY A 50 5.45 -11.16 -0.93
CA GLY A 50 4.27 -11.53 -0.17
C GLY A 50 3.75 -10.38 0.69
N ILE A 51 4.65 -9.67 1.36
CA ILE A 51 4.31 -8.49 2.15
C ILE A 51 3.76 -7.39 1.26
N ALA A 52 4.37 -7.17 0.09
CA ALA A 52 3.92 -6.17 -0.87
C ALA A 52 2.49 -6.46 -1.35
N ILE A 53 2.18 -7.72 -1.61
CA ILE A 53 0.83 -8.11 -2.03
C ILE A 53 -0.20 -7.77 -0.95
N LEU A 54 0.10 -8.08 0.31
CA LEU A 54 -0.80 -7.76 1.43
C LEU A 54 -0.99 -6.26 1.57
N GLN A 55 0.08 -5.49 1.44
CA GLN A 55 0.01 -4.03 1.52
C GLN A 55 -0.80 -3.46 0.36
N TYR A 56 -0.61 -4.01 -0.84
CA TYR A 56 -1.38 -3.61 -2.02
C TYR A 56 -2.87 -3.88 -1.83
N GLN A 57 -3.23 -5.03 -1.24
CA GLN A 57 -4.62 -5.37 -0.96
C GLN A 57 -5.26 -4.38 0.01
N LYS A 58 -4.54 -3.96 1.04
CA LYS A 58 -4.99 -2.91 1.96
C LYS A 58 -5.26 -1.60 1.21
N LEU A 59 -4.35 -1.24 0.32
CA LEU A 59 -4.46 -0.01 -0.45
C LEU A 59 -5.68 -0.05 -1.38
N VAL A 60 -5.88 -1.15 -2.09
CA VAL A 60 -7.03 -1.33 -2.98
C VAL A 60 -8.34 -1.22 -2.19
N LYS A 61 -8.39 -1.85 -1.02
CA LYS A 61 -9.57 -1.77 -0.15
C LYS A 61 -9.84 -0.32 0.28
N ALA A 62 -8.81 0.41 0.64
CA ALA A 62 -8.94 1.81 1.04
C ALA A 62 -9.40 2.68 -0.14
N TYR A 63 -8.92 2.43 -1.35
CA TYR A 63 -9.40 3.12 -2.54
C TYR A 63 -10.89 2.88 -2.77
N LYS A 64 -11.33 1.63 -2.60
CA LYS A 64 -12.76 1.30 -2.78
C LYS A 64 -13.62 2.02 -1.74
N GLU A 65 -13.17 2.06 -0.49
CA GLU A 65 -13.86 2.80 0.57
C GLU A 65 -13.96 4.29 0.24
N TYR A 66 -12.88 4.86 -0.28
CA TYR A 66 -12.83 6.27 -0.68
C TYR A 66 -13.85 6.55 -1.80
N ILE A 67 -13.86 5.72 -2.83
CA ILE A 67 -14.80 5.85 -3.94
C ILE A 67 -16.24 5.77 -3.45
N ASP A 68 -16.55 4.79 -2.60
CA ASP A 68 -17.89 4.62 -2.06
C ASP A 68 -18.32 5.82 -1.23
N LEU A 69 -17.42 6.36 -0.42
CA LEU A 69 -17.71 7.51 0.42
C LEU A 69 -17.96 8.76 -0.43
N VAL A 70 -17.14 8.98 -1.46
CA VAL A 70 -17.35 10.09 -2.40
C VAL A 70 -18.71 9.97 -3.09
N LYS A 71 -19.04 8.78 -3.57
CA LYS A 71 -20.33 8.54 -4.25
C LYS A 71 -21.53 8.81 -3.35
N ARG A 72 -21.43 8.47 -2.07
CA ARG A 72 -22.52 8.70 -1.11
C ARG A 72 -22.75 10.17 -0.81
N ASN A 73 -21.74 11.00 -1.04
CA ASN A 73 -21.80 12.43 -0.72
C ASN A 73 -21.95 13.34 -1.95
N ILE A 74 -22.19 12.76 -3.10
CA ILE A 74 -22.46 13.53 -4.32
C ILE A 74 -23.99 13.79 -4.47
#